data_324d3cde76e007f4c70ce98d0d3b73fe
#
_entry.id   324d3cde76e007f4c70ce98d0d3b73fe
#
_cell.length_a   1.000
_cell.length_b   1.000
_cell.length_c   1.000
_cell.angle_alpha   90.00
_cell.angle_beta   90.00
_cell.angle_gamma   90.00
#
_symmetry.space_group_name_H-M   'P 1'
#
loop_
_entity.id
_entity.type
_entity.pdbx_description
1 polymer ?
#
loop_
_entity_poly.entity_id
_entity_poly.type
_entity_poly.pdbx_seq_one_letter_code
_entity_poly.pdbx_strand_id
1 'polypeptide(L)'
;ADTTGLRKPITRFFYLGLIRTLYNVRASNIDHPTPWGMDCTAGETTLVIDYDGRFRACELREPLGNIKEYGCDISNVMNSEAMKQEIAAIGHGYKANCWCTHGFWITSSVIFNPRKMIRSVYKGYRETKRLNHPLAINEQKLQTMEAKYHLDIERLRQLNIR
;
A
#
# COMPACT_ATOMS: atom_id res chain seq x y z
N ALA A 1 -3.51 -13.18 -18.96
CA ALA A 1 -3.37 -13.56 -17.55
C ALA A 1 -4.40 -14.66 -17.27
N ASP A 2 -3.95 -15.78 -16.69
CA ASP A 2 -4.82 -16.91 -16.36
C ASP A 2 -5.78 -16.50 -15.24
N THR A 3 -7.07 -16.39 -15.55
CA THR A 3 -8.14 -16.02 -14.61
C THR A 3 -8.76 -17.23 -13.92
N THR A 4 -8.26 -18.44 -14.14
CA THR A 4 -8.84 -19.68 -13.58
C THR A 4 -8.85 -19.68 -12.05
N GLY A 5 -7.81 -19.11 -11.41
CA GLY A 5 -7.76 -18.97 -9.95
C GLY A 5 -8.82 -18.04 -9.37
N LEU A 6 -9.28 -17.03 -10.11
CA LEU A 6 -10.29 -16.06 -9.67
C LEU A 6 -11.73 -16.61 -9.71
N ARG A 7 -11.94 -17.78 -10.26
CA ARG A 7 -13.26 -18.44 -10.26
C ARG A 7 -13.65 -18.97 -8.88
N LYS A 8 -12.68 -19.24 -8.00
CA LYS A 8 -12.95 -19.67 -6.62
C LYS A 8 -13.50 -18.48 -5.81
N PRO A 9 -14.66 -18.59 -5.14
CA PRO A 9 -15.32 -17.49 -4.45
C PRO A 9 -14.41 -16.81 -3.41
N ILE A 10 -13.62 -17.58 -2.68
CA ILE A 10 -12.70 -17.09 -1.64
C ILE A 10 -11.57 -16.28 -2.26
N THR A 11 -10.93 -16.77 -3.32
CA THR A 11 -9.85 -16.03 -4.02
C THR A 11 -10.37 -14.72 -4.59
N ARG A 12 -11.56 -14.76 -5.20
CA ARG A 12 -12.22 -13.56 -5.73
C ARG A 12 -12.54 -12.54 -4.64
N PHE A 13 -13.03 -13.00 -3.49
CA PHE A 13 -13.28 -12.16 -2.32
C PHE A 13 -12.03 -11.41 -1.87
N PHE A 14 -10.94 -12.15 -1.62
CA PHE A 14 -9.67 -11.56 -1.18
C PHE A 14 -9.08 -10.62 -2.24
N TYR A 15 -9.02 -11.05 -3.49
CA TYR A 15 -8.47 -10.26 -4.58
C TYR A 15 -9.19 -8.92 -4.76
N LEU A 16 -10.52 -8.95 -4.92
CA LEU A 16 -11.31 -7.74 -5.13
C LEU A 16 -11.28 -6.82 -3.90
N GLY A 17 -11.33 -7.40 -2.71
CA GLY A 17 -11.25 -6.64 -1.46
C GLY A 17 -9.89 -5.98 -1.26
N LEU A 18 -8.80 -6.69 -1.56
CA LEU A 18 -7.45 -6.17 -1.45
C LEU A 18 -7.18 -5.04 -2.45
N ILE A 19 -7.52 -5.23 -3.73
CA ILE A 19 -7.37 -4.19 -4.76
C ILE A 19 -8.15 -2.94 -4.39
N ARG A 20 -9.38 -3.09 -3.90
CA ARG A 20 -10.17 -1.93 -3.47
C ARG A 20 -9.59 -1.23 -2.27
N THR A 21 -9.09 -1.98 -1.29
CA THR A 21 -8.39 -1.42 -0.12
C THR A 21 -7.17 -0.62 -0.55
N LEU A 22 -6.33 -1.20 -1.41
CA LEU A 22 -5.15 -0.54 -1.98
C LEU A 22 -5.53 0.77 -2.68
N TYR A 23 -6.54 0.73 -3.54
CA TYR A 23 -7.03 1.90 -4.25
C TYR A 23 -7.49 3.00 -3.26
N ASN A 24 -8.30 2.65 -2.27
CA ASN A 24 -8.84 3.60 -1.31
C ASN A 24 -7.75 4.27 -0.47
N VAL A 25 -6.74 3.51 -0.01
CA VAL A 25 -5.62 4.05 0.75
C VAL A 25 -4.79 5.01 -0.09
N ARG A 26 -4.43 4.62 -1.31
CA ARG A 26 -3.67 5.49 -2.22
C ARG A 26 -4.43 6.78 -2.52
N ALA A 27 -5.68 6.67 -2.92
CA ALA A 27 -6.50 7.82 -3.26
C ALA A 27 -6.70 8.75 -2.07
N SER A 28 -6.86 8.20 -0.85
CA SER A 28 -6.95 9.02 0.36
C SER A 28 -5.65 9.75 0.67
N ASN A 29 -4.51 9.08 0.53
CA ASN A 29 -3.22 9.65 0.87
C ASN A 29 -2.67 10.62 -0.18
N ILE A 30 -3.14 10.57 -1.42
CA ILE A 30 -2.86 11.59 -2.43
C ILE A 30 -3.58 12.90 -2.07
N ASP A 31 -4.83 12.82 -1.64
CA ASP A 31 -5.62 13.99 -1.29
C ASP A 31 -5.23 14.58 0.07
N HIS A 32 -5.06 13.72 1.05
CA HIS A 32 -4.78 14.09 2.45
C HIS A 32 -3.77 13.10 3.04
N PRO A 33 -2.46 13.42 2.99
CA PRO A 33 -1.43 12.57 3.55
C PRO A 33 -1.66 12.32 5.04
N THR A 34 -2.18 11.16 5.39
CA THR A 34 -2.50 10.79 6.78
C THR A 34 -2.21 9.33 7.04
N PRO A 35 -1.87 8.96 8.28
CA PRO A 35 -1.80 7.57 8.67
C PRO A 35 -3.15 6.87 8.44
N TRP A 36 -3.13 5.71 7.80
CA TRP A 36 -4.33 4.97 7.42
C TRP A 36 -4.77 3.88 8.42
N GLY A 37 -4.10 3.86 9.58
CA GLY A 37 -4.44 2.98 10.69
C GLY A 37 -3.90 1.54 10.59
N MET A 38 -3.08 1.24 9.60
CA MET A 38 -2.38 -0.02 9.45
C MET A 38 -0.92 0.15 9.87
N ASP A 39 -0.32 -0.87 10.46
CA ASP A 39 1.10 -0.88 10.76
C ASP A 39 1.88 -1.12 9.47
N CYS A 40 2.84 -0.25 9.18
CA CYS A 40 3.72 -0.46 8.04
C CYS A 40 4.66 -1.63 8.32
N THR A 41 4.88 -2.50 7.34
CA THR A 41 5.76 -3.66 7.46
C THR A 41 7.18 -3.41 6.95
N ALA A 42 7.47 -2.17 6.54
CA ALA A 42 8.79 -1.76 6.09
C ALA A 42 9.82 -1.89 7.22
N GLY A 43 10.91 -2.59 6.95
CA GLY A 43 11.94 -2.93 7.92
C GLY A 43 11.61 -4.11 8.84
N GLU A 44 10.35 -4.54 8.97
CA GLU A 44 9.94 -5.67 9.80
C GLU A 44 9.87 -6.99 9.02
N THR A 45 9.22 -6.98 7.86
CA THR A 45 9.05 -8.18 7.02
C THR A 45 9.80 -8.11 5.71
N THR A 46 10.13 -6.93 5.28
CA THR A 46 10.79 -6.65 4.01
C THR A 46 11.69 -5.41 4.14
N LEU A 47 12.73 -5.36 3.34
CA LEU A 47 13.62 -4.22 3.21
C LEU A 47 13.97 -4.01 1.73
N VAL A 48 14.54 -2.87 1.40
CA VAL A 48 15.08 -2.57 0.07
C VAL A 48 16.59 -2.60 0.15
N ILE A 49 17.23 -3.25 -0.82
CA ILE A 49 18.67 -3.22 -1.03
C ILE A 49 18.91 -2.65 -2.42
N ASP A 50 19.66 -1.55 -2.48
CA ASP A 50 20.06 -0.93 -3.72
C ASP A 50 21.17 -1.74 -4.41
N TYR A 51 21.40 -1.50 -5.69
CA TYR A 51 22.40 -2.22 -6.48
C TYR A 51 23.85 -2.08 -5.94
N ASP A 52 24.14 -1.04 -5.17
CA ASP A 52 25.44 -0.79 -4.55
C ASP A 52 25.57 -1.38 -3.13
N GLY A 53 24.52 -2.07 -2.67
CA GLY A 53 24.46 -2.71 -1.36
C GLY A 53 23.95 -1.82 -0.23
N ARG A 54 23.57 -0.58 -0.49
CA ARG A 54 22.89 0.24 0.52
C ARG A 54 21.51 -0.35 0.83
N PHE A 55 21.13 -0.36 2.10
CA PHE A 55 19.83 -0.85 2.51
C PHE A 55 18.99 0.24 3.19
N ARG A 56 17.68 0.10 3.09
CA ARG A 56 16.69 0.99 3.70
C ARG A 56 15.42 0.21 4.06
N ALA A 57 14.63 0.70 5.00
CA ALA A 57 13.36 0.06 5.35
C ALA A 57 12.37 0.09 4.17
N CYS A 58 12.36 1.17 3.38
CA CYS A 58 11.45 1.41 2.26
C CYS A 58 12.16 2.30 1.24
N GLU A 59 11.81 2.20 -0.06
CA GLU A 59 12.40 3.01 -1.13
C GLU A 59 12.16 4.52 -0.98
N LEU A 60 11.18 4.91 -0.19
CA LEU A 60 10.88 6.32 0.10
C LEU A 60 11.64 6.86 1.32
N ARG A 61 12.50 6.03 1.95
CA ARG A 61 13.28 6.39 3.14
C ARG A 61 14.76 6.42 2.80
N GLU A 62 15.52 7.15 3.61
CA GLU A 62 16.98 7.25 3.44
C GLU A 62 17.69 5.93 3.70
N PRO A 63 18.83 5.67 3.04
CA PRO A 63 19.67 4.52 3.32
C PRO A 63 20.15 4.53 4.77
N LEU A 64 20.18 3.35 5.40
CA LEU A 64 20.57 3.15 6.79
C LEU A 64 22.02 2.63 6.94
N GLY A 65 22.63 2.18 5.86
CA GLY A 65 23.96 1.62 5.82
C GLY A 65 24.18 0.74 4.60
N ASN A 66 25.25 -0.04 4.61
CA ASN A 66 25.56 -0.99 3.54
C ASN A 66 25.56 -2.43 4.08
N ILE A 67 24.97 -3.36 3.35
CA ILE A 67 24.86 -4.78 3.74
C ILE A 67 26.24 -5.43 3.99
N LYS A 68 27.30 -4.92 3.35
CA LYS A 68 28.67 -5.38 3.57
C LYS A 68 29.14 -5.18 5.01
N GLU A 69 28.69 -4.12 5.68
CA GLU A 69 29.00 -3.83 7.09
C GLU A 69 28.40 -4.88 8.04
N TYR A 70 27.41 -5.62 7.56
CA TYR A 70 26.68 -6.67 8.27
C TYR A 70 27.02 -8.07 7.75
N GLY A 71 28.18 -8.23 7.09
CA GLY A 71 28.61 -9.51 6.54
C GLY A 71 27.78 -10.03 5.38
N CYS A 72 27.06 -9.17 4.67
CA CYS A 72 26.08 -9.53 3.64
C CYS A 72 24.95 -10.46 4.16
N ASP A 73 24.68 -10.41 5.45
CA ASP A 73 23.62 -11.21 6.09
C ASP A 73 22.39 -10.33 6.34
N ILE A 74 21.29 -10.68 5.66
CA ILE A 74 20.01 -9.97 5.79
C ILE A 74 19.47 -10.03 7.23
N SER A 75 19.69 -11.14 7.93
CA SER A 75 19.25 -11.28 9.32
C SER A 75 19.93 -10.26 10.24
N ASN A 76 21.24 -10.04 10.05
CA ASN A 76 21.99 -9.03 10.79
C ASN A 76 21.50 -7.61 10.47
N VAL A 77 21.19 -7.34 9.21
CA VAL A 77 20.60 -6.05 8.77
C VAL A 77 19.25 -5.81 9.42
N MET A 78 18.35 -6.79 9.35
CA MET A 78 17.00 -6.69 9.92
C MET A 78 17.00 -6.49 11.44
N ASN A 79 17.99 -7.07 12.13
CA ASN A 79 18.15 -6.96 13.58
C ASN A 79 19.07 -5.80 14.02
N SER A 80 19.57 -5.00 13.08
CA SER A 80 20.46 -3.88 13.38
C SER A 80 19.75 -2.77 14.18
N GLU A 81 20.53 -2.02 14.95
CA GLU A 81 20.01 -0.88 15.70
C GLU A 81 19.47 0.21 14.77
N ALA A 82 20.15 0.43 13.63
CA ALA A 82 19.69 1.38 12.61
C ALA A 82 18.29 1.03 12.09
N MET A 83 18.02 -0.27 11.81
CA MET A 83 16.71 -0.72 11.35
C MET A 83 15.65 -0.57 12.45
N LYS A 84 15.97 -0.91 13.70
CA LYS A 84 15.05 -0.74 14.84
C LYS A 84 14.65 0.72 15.06
N GLN A 85 15.61 1.62 14.99
CA GLN A 85 15.37 3.07 15.11
C GLN A 85 14.50 3.58 13.96
N GLU A 86 14.73 3.10 12.75
CA GLU A 86 13.94 3.48 11.59
C GLU A 86 12.48 2.98 11.68
N ILE A 87 12.28 1.73 12.13
CA ILE A 87 10.94 1.19 12.38
C ILE A 87 10.20 2.03 13.44
N ALA A 88 10.90 2.39 14.51
CA ALA A 88 10.34 3.25 15.55
C ALA A 88 9.98 4.65 15.00
N ALA A 89 10.82 5.21 14.11
CA ALA A 89 10.55 6.50 13.45
C ALA A 89 9.36 6.45 12.47
N ILE A 90 9.15 5.33 11.78
CA ILE A 90 7.97 5.11 10.95
C ILE A 90 6.70 5.10 11.82
N GLY A 91 6.75 4.46 12.97
CA GLY A 91 5.63 4.37 13.91
C GLY A 91 4.52 3.42 13.44
N HIS A 92 3.44 3.33 14.23
CA HIS A 92 2.40 2.33 14.03
C HIS A 92 0.99 2.94 13.96
N GLY A 93 0.16 2.35 13.11
CA GLY A 93 -1.26 2.64 13.00
C GLY A 93 -1.56 4.12 12.76
N TYR A 94 -2.48 4.69 13.54
CA TYR A 94 -2.84 6.11 13.46
C TYR A 94 -1.84 7.07 14.09
N LYS A 95 -0.83 6.55 14.80
CA LYS A 95 0.28 7.32 15.37
C LYS A 95 1.53 7.26 14.48
N ALA A 96 1.43 6.66 13.31
CA ALA A 96 2.54 6.61 12.37
C ALA A 96 2.95 8.02 11.91
N ASN A 97 4.24 8.22 11.78
CA ASN A 97 4.82 9.44 11.20
C ASN A 97 4.94 9.34 9.68
N CYS A 98 4.35 8.32 9.09
CA CYS A 98 4.42 8.02 7.68
C CYS A 98 3.04 7.71 7.12
N TRP A 99 2.81 8.15 5.90
CA TRP A 99 1.66 7.75 5.06
C TRP A 99 2.18 7.15 3.76
N CYS A 100 1.38 6.27 3.13
CA CYS A 100 1.87 5.51 1.98
C CYS A 100 0.93 5.63 0.77
N THR A 101 1.53 5.92 -0.39
CA THR A 101 0.87 5.82 -1.69
C THR A 101 1.41 4.63 -2.50
N HIS A 102 2.43 3.95 -2.00
CA HIS A 102 3.13 2.88 -2.70
C HIS A 102 2.40 1.54 -2.55
N GLY A 103 2.01 0.97 -3.69
CA GLY A 103 1.16 -0.23 -3.72
C GLY A 103 1.72 -1.44 -3.01
N PHE A 104 3.03 -1.68 -3.14
CA PHE A 104 3.70 -2.81 -2.50
C PHE A 104 3.59 -2.75 -0.98
N TRP A 105 3.95 -1.62 -0.37
CA TRP A 105 3.94 -1.45 1.08
C TRP A 105 2.53 -1.46 1.67
N ILE A 106 1.56 -0.89 0.97
CA ILE A 106 0.16 -0.98 1.39
C ILE A 106 -0.30 -2.45 1.36
N THR A 107 0.02 -3.18 0.29
CA THR A 107 -0.36 -4.58 0.13
C THR A 107 0.28 -5.46 1.20
N SER A 108 1.59 -5.34 1.42
CA SER A 108 2.31 -6.12 2.44
C SER A 108 1.78 -5.81 3.85
N SER A 109 1.57 -4.53 4.18
CA SER A 109 1.00 -4.11 5.45
C SER A 109 -0.39 -4.69 5.71
N VAL A 110 -1.22 -4.83 4.68
CA VAL A 110 -2.53 -5.50 4.80
C VAL A 110 -2.36 -7.00 5.03
N ILE A 111 -1.52 -7.67 4.23
CA ILE A 111 -1.36 -9.13 4.27
C ILE A 111 -0.71 -9.58 5.58
N PHE A 112 0.30 -8.88 6.05
CA PHE A 112 1.03 -9.24 7.28
C PHE A 112 0.36 -8.75 8.57
N ASN A 113 -0.81 -8.11 8.49
CA ASN A 113 -1.63 -7.74 9.64
C ASN A 113 -2.97 -8.51 9.64
N PRO A 114 -2.99 -9.79 10.03
CA PRO A 114 -4.15 -10.66 9.85
C PRO A 114 -5.41 -10.16 10.58
N ARG A 115 -5.24 -9.50 11.73
CA ARG A 115 -6.38 -8.97 12.49
C ARG A 115 -7.11 -7.83 11.77
N LYS A 116 -6.36 -6.96 11.10
CA LYS A 116 -6.91 -5.81 10.36
C LYS A 116 -7.24 -6.19 8.90
N MET A 117 -6.53 -7.20 8.35
CA MET A 117 -6.68 -7.65 6.96
C MET A 117 -8.12 -8.04 6.64
N ILE A 118 -8.71 -8.94 7.42
CA ILE A 118 -10.07 -9.45 7.16
C ILE A 118 -11.07 -8.30 7.11
N ARG A 119 -11.00 -7.36 8.05
CA ARG A 119 -11.88 -6.18 8.09
C ARG A 119 -11.70 -5.29 6.88
N SER A 120 -10.46 -5.01 6.48
CA SER A 120 -10.14 -4.14 5.34
C SER A 120 -10.55 -4.78 4.03
N VAL A 121 -10.23 -6.05 3.83
CA VAL A 121 -10.61 -6.82 2.65
C VAL A 121 -12.13 -6.94 2.54
N TYR A 122 -12.83 -7.23 3.63
CA TYR A 122 -14.29 -7.30 3.64
C TYR A 122 -14.95 -5.97 3.27
N LYS A 123 -14.46 -4.86 3.85
CA LYS A 123 -14.94 -3.51 3.51
C LYS A 123 -14.71 -3.19 2.04
N GLY A 124 -13.50 -3.46 1.53
CA GLY A 124 -13.17 -3.27 0.12
C GLY A 124 -14.01 -4.12 -0.82
N TYR A 125 -14.24 -5.39 -0.47
CA TYR A 125 -15.09 -6.28 -1.26
C TYR A 125 -16.54 -5.79 -1.34
N ARG A 126 -17.13 -5.38 -0.20
CA ARG A 126 -18.49 -4.82 -0.18
C ARG A 126 -18.60 -3.57 -1.05
N GLU A 127 -17.59 -2.71 -0.99
CA GLU A 127 -17.55 -1.50 -1.81
C GLU A 127 -17.42 -1.84 -3.30
N THR A 128 -16.56 -2.79 -3.67
CA THR A 128 -16.45 -3.31 -5.05
C THR A 128 -17.79 -3.83 -5.56
N LYS A 129 -18.53 -4.56 -4.73
CA LYS A 129 -19.86 -5.04 -5.09
C LYS A 129 -20.85 -3.91 -5.33
N ARG A 130 -20.83 -2.88 -4.49
CA ARG A 130 -21.69 -1.71 -4.63
C ARG A 130 -21.40 -0.92 -5.90
N LEU A 131 -20.13 -0.77 -6.25
CA LEU A 131 -19.68 -0.01 -7.42
C LEU A 131 -19.58 -0.85 -8.69
N ASN A 132 -19.83 -2.15 -8.58
CA ASN A 132 -19.74 -3.13 -9.67
C ASN A 132 -18.37 -3.24 -10.35
N HIS A 133 -17.34 -2.59 -9.80
CA HIS A 133 -15.95 -2.66 -10.28
C HIS A 133 -14.96 -2.31 -9.16
N PRO A 134 -13.80 -3.02 -9.05
CA PRO A 134 -12.84 -2.80 -7.96
C PRO A 134 -12.12 -1.43 -8.04
N LEU A 135 -12.01 -0.86 -9.22
CA LEU A 135 -11.36 0.42 -9.45
C LEU A 135 -12.34 1.56 -9.77
N ALA A 136 -13.66 1.28 -9.74
CA ALA A 136 -14.63 2.34 -9.97
C ALA A 136 -14.48 3.47 -8.96
N ILE A 137 -14.44 4.68 -9.46
CA ILE A 137 -14.41 5.89 -8.66
C ILE A 137 -15.86 6.24 -8.30
N ASN A 138 -16.10 6.60 -7.04
CA ASN A 138 -17.40 7.11 -6.64
C ASN A 138 -17.61 8.46 -7.34
N GLU A 139 -18.78 8.67 -7.93
CA GLU A 139 -19.11 9.88 -8.69
C GLU A 139 -18.91 11.17 -7.86
N GLN A 140 -19.28 11.16 -6.57
CA GLN A 140 -19.03 12.30 -5.68
C GLN A 140 -17.54 12.61 -5.53
N LYS A 141 -16.70 11.58 -5.44
CA LYS A 141 -15.26 11.75 -5.36
C LYS A 141 -14.68 12.25 -6.68
N LEU A 142 -15.22 11.79 -7.80
CA LEU A 142 -14.86 12.26 -9.13
C LEU A 142 -15.11 13.77 -9.27
N GLN A 143 -16.30 14.22 -8.92
CA GLN A 143 -16.70 15.63 -8.94
C GLN A 143 -15.82 16.50 -8.01
N THR A 144 -15.48 15.97 -6.83
CA THR A 144 -14.57 16.66 -5.90
C THR A 144 -13.16 16.79 -6.49
N MET A 145 -12.65 15.76 -7.15
CA MET A 145 -11.34 15.80 -7.82
C MET A 145 -11.36 16.75 -9.02
N GLU A 146 -12.43 16.75 -9.81
CA GLU A 146 -12.63 17.66 -10.93
C GLU A 146 -12.57 19.12 -10.47
N ALA A 147 -13.33 19.46 -9.43
CA ALA A 147 -13.34 20.81 -8.87
C ALA A 147 -12.01 21.21 -8.26
N LYS A 148 -11.31 20.28 -7.57
CA LYS A 148 -10.06 20.57 -6.86
C LYS A 148 -8.86 20.70 -7.79
N TYR A 149 -8.79 19.88 -8.83
CA TYR A 149 -7.60 19.79 -9.69
C TYR A 149 -7.82 20.34 -11.11
N HIS A 150 -8.99 20.92 -11.39
CA HIS A 150 -9.41 21.38 -12.73
C HIS A 150 -9.17 20.31 -13.81
N LEU A 151 -9.41 19.04 -13.45
CA LEU A 151 -9.20 17.90 -14.34
C LEU A 151 -10.33 17.80 -15.34
N ASP A 152 -9.99 17.66 -16.61
CA ASP A 152 -10.95 17.29 -17.66
C ASP A 152 -11.24 15.79 -17.57
N ILE A 153 -12.25 15.45 -16.76
CA ILE A 153 -12.63 14.06 -16.50
C ILE A 153 -13.23 13.39 -17.71
N GLU A 154 -13.91 14.12 -18.59
CA GLU A 154 -14.41 13.58 -19.85
C GLU A 154 -13.26 13.07 -20.73
N ARG A 155 -12.16 13.81 -20.78
CA ARG A 155 -10.95 13.39 -21.48
C ARG A 155 -10.31 12.16 -20.85
N LEU A 156 -10.29 12.05 -19.52
CA LEU A 156 -9.78 10.89 -18.80
C LEU A 156 -10.66 9.65 -18.97
N ARG A 157 -11.98 9.81 -19.05
CA ARG A 157 -12.93 8.72 -19.37
C ARG A 157 -12.67 8.16 -20.77
N GLN A 158 -12.43 9.01 -21.76
CA GLN A 158 -12.13 8.59 -23.13
C GLN A 158 -10.79 7.84 -23.26
N LEU A 159 -9.81 8.12 -22.40
CA LEU A 159 -8.52 7.43 -22.37
C LEU A 159 -8.59 6.04 -21.71
N ASN A 160 -9.56 5.78 -20.84
CA ASN A 160 -9.74 4.50 -20.14
C ASN A 160 -10.67 3.50 -20.85
N ILE A 161 -11.19 3.82 -22.02
CA ILE A 161 -12.11 2.95 -22.81
C ILE A 161 -11.35 2.21 -23.94
N ARG A 162 -10.01 2.24 -23.93
CA ARG A 162 -9.20 1.48 -24.91
C ARG A 162 -8.49 0.29 -24.28
#